data_72b81790e52717f0c04284a4c9053274
#
_entry.id   72b81790e52717f0c04284a4c9053274
#
_cell.length_a   1.000
_cell.length_b   1.000
_cell.length_c   1.000
_cell.angle_alpha   90.00
_cell.angle_beta   90.00
_cell.angle_gamma   90.00
#
_symmetry.space_group_name_H-M   'P 1'
#
loop_
_entity.id
_entity.type
_entity.pdbx_description
1 polymer ?
#
loop_
_entity_poly.entity_id
_entity_poly.type
_entity_poly.pdbx_seq_one_letter_code
_entity_poly.pdbx_strand_id
1 'polypeptide(L)'
;RLDMLTSDVVKSSAIEGEILNLQEVRSSIARRLGLEIGGLIPTSRHVDGIVDMMLDATQEFEKPLTKERLFDWHAALFPTGRSGIHKIRVGHWRTPEAGPMQVVSGAMGKEKIHFVAPDAWRLENEMQEFLRWFEKKSDIDPVVKAGIAHLWFVTIHPFEDGNGRIARAK
;
A
#
# COMPACT_ATOMS: atom_id res chain seq x y z
N ARG A 1 -6.75 -0.87 -21.39
CA ARG A 1 -5.88 -0.31 -20.34
C ARG A 1 -6.70 0.27 -19.17
N LEU A 2 -7.69 1.16 -19.42
CA LEU A 2 -8.52 1.76 -18.36
C LEU A 2 -9.25 0.70 -17.52
N ASP A 3 -9.92 -0.25 -18.15
CA ASP A 3 -10.69 -1.29 -17.45
C ASP A 3 -9.79 -2.23 -16.63
N MET A 4 -8.58 -2.51 -17.11
CA MET A 4 -7.60 -3.32 -16.38
C MET A 4 -7.14 -2.58 -15.11
N LEU A 5 -6.69 -1.33 -15.23
CA LEU A 5 -6.29 -0.51 -14.08
C LEU A 5 -7.45 -0.35 -13.08
N THR A 6 -8.68 -0.14 -13.58
CA THR A 6 -9.86 -0.04 -12.72
C THR A 6 -10.07 -1.35 -11.93
N SER A 7 -9.96 -2.49 -12.62
CA SER A 7 -10.11 -3.81 -11.98
C SER A 7 -9.00 -4.05 -10.93
N ASP A 8 -7.77 -3.68 -11.23
CA ASP A 8 -6.63 -3.88 -10.32
C ASP A 8 -6.79 -3.06 -9.03
N VAL A 9 -7.19 -1.79 -9.15
CA VAL A 9 -7.47 -0.92 -7.99
C VAL A 9 -8.58 -1.50 -7.13
N VAL A 10 -9.73 -1.86 -7.74
CA VAL A 10 -10.89 -2.39 -7.01
C VAL A 10 -10.55 -3.71 -6.33
N LYS A 11 -9.89 -4.64 -7.03
CA LYS A 11 -9.53 -5.95 -6.47
C LYS A 11 -8.49 -5.86 -5.37
N SER A 12 -7.48 -4.99 -5.52
CA SER A 12 -6.48 -4.77 -4.48
C SER A 12 -7.09 -4.24 -3.19
N SER A 13 -8.04 -3.30 -3.28
CA SER A 13 -8.76 -2.78 -2.12
C SER A 13 -9.70 -3.84 -1.51
N ALA A 14 -10.37 -4.65 -2.33
CA ALA A 14 -11.26 -5.71 -1.86
C ALA A 14 -10.54 -6.79 -1.05
N ILE A 15 -9.26 -7.07 -1.31
CA ILE A 15 -8.45 -7.99 -0.51
C ILE A 15 -8.35 -7.52 0.95
N GLU A 16 -8.32 -6.21 1.18
CA GLU A 16 -8.32 -5.61 2.52
C GLU A 16 -9.73 -5.37 3.09
N GLY A 17 -10.77 -5.91 2.45
CA GLY A 17 -12.16 -5.75 2.86
C GLY A 17 -12.78 -4.40 2.48
N GLU A 18 -12.11 -3.60 1.67
CA GLU A 18 -12.57 -2.29 1.23
C GLU A 18 -13.28 -2.37 -0.12
N ILE A 19 -14.56 -2.04 -0.15
CA ILE A 19 -15.39 -2.08 -1.36
C ILE A 19 -15.43 -0.67 -1.97
N LEU A 20 -14.73 -0.49 -3.09
CA LEU A 20 -14.73 0.76 -3.84
C LEU A 20 -15.83 0.78 -4.91
N ASN A 21 -16.39 1.97 -5.18
CA ASN A 21 -17.29 2.17 -6.29
C ASN A 21 -16.51 2.12 -7.62
N LEU A 22 -16.82 1.15 -8.46
CA LEU A 22 -16.13 0.91 -9.74
C LEU A 22 -16.18 2.14 -10.67
N GLN A 23 -17.33 2.85 -10.73
CA GLN A 23 -17.49 4.03 -11.59
C GLN A 23 -16.66 5.22 -11.07
N GLU A 24 -16.53 5.34 -9.75
CA GLU A 24 -15.69 6.35 -9.12
C GLU A 24 -14.21 6.11 -9.44
N VAL A 25 -13.74 4.87 -9.27
CA VAL A 25 -12.38 4.46 -9.62
C VAL A 25 -12.09 4.69 -11.11
N ARG A 26 -13.01 4.25 -11.99
CA ARG A 26 -12.89 4.46 -13.44
C ARG A 26 -12.81 5.95 -13.79
N SER A 27 -13.65 6.78 -13.18
CA SER A 27 -13.67 8.22 -13.40
C SER A 27 -12.37 8.90 -12.93
N SER A 28 -11.85 8.48 -11.77
CA SER A 28 -10.59 8.96 -11.23
C SER A 28 -9.41 8.65 -12.16
N ILE A 29 -9.29 7.40 -12.62
CA ILE A 29 -8.24 6.97 -13.54
C ILE A 29 -8.35 7.73 -14.89
N ALA A 30 -9.57 7.82 -15.45
CA ALA A 30 -9.78 8.48 -16.74
C ALA A 30 -9.32 9.94 -16.73
N ARG A 31 -9.64 10.69 -15.67
CA ARG A 31 -9.20 12.10 -15.53
C ARG A 31 -7.69 12.22 -15.49
N ARG A 32 -7.01 11.35 -14.74
CA ARG A 32 -5.55 11.39 -14.61
C ARG A 32 -4.82 10.97 -15.88
N LEU A 33 -5.45 10.11 -16.67
CA LEU A 33 -4.92 9.71 -17.98
C LEU A 33 -5.30 10.68 -19.11
N GLY A 34 -6.05 11.75 -18.81
CA GLY A 34 -6.53 12.72 -19.79
C GLY A 34 -7.49 12.11 -20.83
N LEU A 35 -8.26 11.09 -20.45
CA LEU A 35 -9.19 10.42 -21.36
C LEU A 35 -10.52 11.19 -21.42
N GLU A 36 -10.87 11.64 -22.63
CA GLU A 36 -12.17 12.26 -22.89
C GLU A 36 -13.23 11.17 -23.13
N ILE A 37 -13.83 10.69 -22.05
CA ILE A 37 -14.91 9.69 -22.08
C ILE A 37 -16.17 10.21 -21.40
N GLY A 38 -17.33 9.79 -21.91
CA GLY A 38 -18.62 10.12 -21.29
C GLY A 38 -18.87 9.39 -19.98
N GLY A 39 -19.79 9.92 -19.17
CA GLY A 39 -20.27 9.25 -17.95
C GLY A 39 -19.33 9.33 -16.75
N LEU A 40 -18.38 10.28 -16.72
CA LEU A 40 -17.53 10.49 -15.56
C LEU A 40 -18.33 11.09 -14.39
N ILE A 41 -18.17 10.50 -13.22
CA ILE A 41 -18.80 10.94 -11.96
C ILE A 41 -17.80 11.63 -11.03
N PRO A 42 -18.23 12.44 -10.06
CA PRO A 42 -17.37 12.96 -8.99
C PRO A 42 -16.67 11.84 -8.23
N THR A 43 -15.46 12.11 -7.73
CA THR A 43 -14.64 11.15 -7.01
C THR A 43 -14.32 11.65 -5.60
N SER A 44 -14.26 10.73 -4.65
CA SER A 44 -13.82 11.02 -3.29
C SER A 44 -12.30 11.16 -3.22
N ARG A 45 -11.80 11.94 -2.25
CA ARG A 45 -10.35 12.05 -2.01
C ARG A 45 -9.69 10.70 -1.71
N HIS A 46 -10.45 9.80 -1.10
CA HIS A 46 -9.97 8.47 -0.78
C HIS A 46 -9.72 7.63 -2.05
N VAL A 47 -10.71 7.57 -2.95
CA VAL A 47 -10.54 6.88 -4.25
C VAL A 47 -9.42 7.54 -5.06
N ASP A 48 -9.38 8.86 -5.08
CA ASP A 48 -8.34 9.61 -5.78
C ASP A 48 -6.94 9.26 -5.27
N GLY A 49 -6.75 9.15 -3.96
CA GLY A 49 -5.46 8.78 -3.37
C GLY A 49 -5.02 7.35 -3.70
N ILE A 50 -5.95 6.39 -3.68
CA ILE A 50 -5.64 4.99 -4.08
C ILE A 50 -5.22 4.95 -5.56
N VAL A 51 -5.94 5.68 -6.42
CA VAL A 51 -5.62 5.76 -7.85
C VAL A 51 -4.27 6.45 -8.08
N ASP A 52 -3.96 7.53 -7.36
CA ASP A 52 -2.67 8.22 -7.46
C ASP A 52 -1.51 7.29 -7.14
N MET A 53 -1.60 6.54 -6.04
CA MET A 53 -0.60 5.54 -5.66
C MET A 53 -0.42 4.48 -6.75
N MET A 54 -1.53 3.90 -7.26
CA MET A 54 -1.47 2.86 -8.29
C MET A 54 -0.89 3.36 -9.62
N LEU A 55 -1.24 4.57 -10.02
CA LEU A 55 -0.70 5.17 -11.25
C LEU A 55 0.78 5.51 -11.09
N ASP A 56 1.19 6.08 -9.97
CA ASP A 56 2.61 6.32 -9.70
C ASP A 56 3.41 5.01 -9.72
N ALA A 57 2.93 3.96 -9.05
CA ALA A 57 3.61 2.68 -9.02
C ALA A 57 3.73 2.01 -10.39
N THR A 58 2.69 2.11 -11.24
CA THR A 58 2.62 1.40 -12.53
C THR A 58 3.14 2.20 -13.72
N GLN A 59 3.13 3.52 -13.67
CA GLN A 59 3.61 4.38 -14.75
C GLN A 59 5.01 4.91 -14.51
N GLU A 60 5.37 5.12 -13.24
CA GLU A 60 6.66 5.64 -12.84
C GLU A 60 7.55 4.53 -12.25
N PHE A 61 7.40 3.31 -12.77
CA PHE A 61 8.11 2.12 -12.26
C PHE A 61 9.64 2.20 -12.42
N GLU A 62 10.15 3.05 -13.32
CA GLU A 62 11.57 3.31 -13.47
C GLU A 62 12.16 4.24 -12.39
N LYS A 63 11.29 4.97 -11.67
CA LYS A 63 11.74 5.80 -10.56
C LYS A 63 12.10 4.92 -9.36
N PRO A 64 13.19 5.23 -8.65
CA PRO A 64 13.58 4.48 -7.46
C PRO A 64 12.46 4.42 -6.43
N LEU A 65 12.32 3.27 -5.77
CA LEU A 65 11.48 3.15 -4.59
C LEU A 65 12.23 3.72 -3.38
N THR A 66 11.81 4.88 -2.91
CA THR A 66 12.43 5.55 -1.77
C THR A 66 11.49 5.56 -0.56
N LYS A 67 12.03 5.88 0.59
CA LYS A 67 11.28 6.11 1.83
C LYS A 67 10.21 7.19 1.64
N GLU A 68 10.60 8.31 1.03
CA GLU A 68 9.70 9.44 0.75
C GLU A 68 8.55 9.02 -0.15
N ARG A 69 8.83 8.27 -1.21
CA ARG A 69 7.81 7.75 -2.13
C ARG A 69 6.81 6.82 -1.43
N LEU A 70 7.30 5.96 -0.53
CA LEU A 70 6.43 5.12 0.30
C LEU A 70 5.57 5.95 1.28
N PHE A 71 6.11 7.04 1.83
CA PHE A 71 5.38 7.96 2.69
C PHE A 71 4.31 8.71 1.93
N ASP A 72 4.59 9.16 0.70
CA ASP A 72 3.62 9.82 -0.18
C ASP A 72 2.48 8.86 -0.56
N TRP A 73 2.80 7.60 -0.90
CA TRP A 73 1.77 6.58 -1.14
C TRP A 73 0.90 6.33 0.08
N HIS A 74 1.51 6.26 1.26
CA HIS A 74 0.76 6.09 2.50
C HIS A 74 -0.14 7.29 2.80
N ALA A 75 0.35 8.52 2.57
CA ALA A 75 -0.44 9.73 2.72
C ALA A 75 -1.62 9.79 1.73
N ALA A 76 -1.41 9.34 0.49
CA ALA A 76 -2.46 9.24 -0.51
C ALA A 76 -3.56 8.25 -0.11
N LEU A 77 -3.19 7.10 0.48
CA LEU A 77 -4.17 6.11 0.98
C LEU A 77 -5.03 6.63 2.13
N PHE A 78 -4.50 7.51 2.97
CA PHE A 78 -5.17 7.98 4.19
C PHE A 78 -5.26 9.52 4.26
N PRO A 79 -5.98 10.15 3.31
CA PRO A 79 -6.03 11.62 3.20
C PRO A 79 -6.67 12.32 4.40
N THR A 80 -7.38 11.58 5.25
CA THR A 80 -8.00 12.12 6.48
C THR A 80 -7.18 11.85 7.74
N GLY A 81 -6.04 11.15 7.61
CA GLY A 81 -5.25 10.69 8.77
C GLY A 81 -5.92 9.60 9.59
N ARG A 82 -6.87 8.87 8.99
CA ARG A 82 -7.63 7.82 9.66
C ARG A 82 -7.72 6.56 8.82
N SER A 83 -7.72 5.42 9.52
CA SER A 83 -8.14 4.13 9.02
C SER A 83 -9.46 3.75 9.72
N GLY A 84 -10.56 3.74 8.98
CA GLY A 84 -11.88 3.66 9.57
C GLY A 84 -12.11 4.74 10.62
N ILE A 85 -12.42 4.34 11.86
CA ILE A 85 -12.63 5.26 12.99
C ILE A 85 -11.33 5.62 13.74
N HIS A 86 -10.25 4.87 13.49
CA HIS A 86 -8.99 5.03 14.21
C HIS A 86 -8.09 6.08 13.56
N LYS A 87 -7.52 6.98 14.37
CA LYS A 87 -6.47 7.89 13.92
C LYS A 87 -5.17 7.11 13.78
N ILE A 88 -4.49 7.26 12.65
CA ILE A 88 -3.21 6.63 12.36
C ILE A 88 -2.13 7.66 12.04
N ARG A 89 -0.87 7.26 12.18
CA ARG A 89 0.26 8.09 11.79
C ARG A 89 0.51 7.96 10.30
N VAL A 90 0.18 9.02 9.56
CA VAL A 90 0.26 9.04 8.10
C VAL A 90 1.59 9.59 7.61
N GLY A 91 2.15 8.98 6.54
CA GLY A 91 3.40 9.43 5.92
C GLY A 91 4.65 9.22 6.80
N HIS A 92 4.61 8.26 7.72
CA HIS A 92 5.72 7.90 8.60
C HIS A 92 5.67 6.41 8.94
N TRP A 93 6.80 5.84 9.35
CA TRP A 93 6.79 4.52 9.95
C TRP A 93 5.97 4.50 11.24
N ARG A 94 5.37 3.34 11.55
CA ARG A 94 4.69 3.14 12.85
C ARG A 94 5.67 3.35 14.01
N THR A 95 5.11 3.70 15.14
CA THR A 95 5.86 3.96 16.37
C THR A 95 5.54 2.93 17.44
N PRO A 96 6.31 2.86 18.54
CA PRO A 96 6.04 1.94 19.65
C PRO A 96 4.64 2.10 20.25
N GLU A 97 4.05 3.29 20.19
CA GLU A 97 2.71 3.58 20.71
C GLU A 97 1.61 2.82 19.96
N ALA A 98 1.86 2.40 18.71
CA ALA A 98 0.94 1.53 17.96
C ALA A 98 0.88 0.09 18.53
N GLY A 99 1.78 -0.25 19.44
CA GLY A 99 1.92 -1.60 19.98
C GLY A 99 2.63 -2.57 19.02
N PRO A 100 2.83 -3.84 19.46
CA PRO A 100 3.44 -4.85 18.63
C PRO A 100 2.51 -5.25 17.48
N MET A 101 3.06 -5.33 16.26
CA MET A 101 2.36 -5.87 15.10
C MET A 101 2.53 -7.37 15.06
N GLN A 102 1.43 -8.11 15.18
CA GLN A 102 1.44 -9.56 15.36
C GLN A 102 0.40 -10.22 14.46
N VAL A 103 0.72 -11.41 13.97
CA VAL A 103 -0.26 -12.33 13.39
C VAL A 103 -0.71 -13.29 14.49
N VAL A 104 -1.97 -13.24 14.82
CA VAL A 104 -2.56 -14.03 15.91
C VAL A 104 -3.76 -14.84 15.41
N SER A 105 -4.06 -15.94 16.08
CA SER A 105 -5.30 -16.69 15.91
C SER A 105 -5.84 -17.13 17.28
N GLY A 106 -7.13 -17.46 17.34
CA GLY A 106 -7.80 -17.88 18.56
C GLY A 106 -8.81 -16.85 19.06
N ALA A 107 -9.54 -17.21 20.13
CA ALA A 107 -10.47 -16.32 20.77
C ALA A 107 -9.74 -15.27 21.61
N MET A 108 -10.39 -14.12 21.82
CA MET A 108 -9.88 -13.04 22.68
C MET A 108 -9.49 -13.59 24.08
N GLY A 109 -8.25 -13.30 24.49
CA GLY A 109 -7.67 -13.79 25.75
C GLY A 109 -7.08 -15.21 25.68
N LYS A 110 -7.12 -15.87 24.50
CA LYS A 110 -6.48 -17.18 24.24
C LYS A 110 -5.79 -17.17 22.87
N GLU A 111 -5.26 -16.03 22.49
CA GLU A 111 -4.61 -15.84 21.19
C GLU A 111 -3.30 -16.62 21.13
N LYS A 112 -3.10 -17.30 20.01
CA LYS A 112 -1.81 -17.88 19.64
C LYS A 112 -1.09 -16.94 18.70
N ILE A 113 0.07 -16.46 19.09
CA ILE A 113 0.94 -15.62 18.26
C ILE A 113 1.67 -16.52 17.27
N HIS A 114 1.53 -16.25 15.98
CA HIS A 114 2.19 -16.97 14.89
C HIS A 114 3.42 -16.23 14.37
N PHE A 115 3.37 -14.90 14.40
CA PHE A 115 4.44 -14.05 13.92
C PHE A 115 4.41 -12.71 14.67
N VAL A 116 5.59 -12.12 14.87
CA VAL A 116 5.78 -10.79 15.44
C VAL A 116 6.66 -9.99 14.47
N ALA A 117 6.15 -8.89 13.96
CA ALA A 117 6.94 -7.98 13.11
C ALA A 117 8.06 -7.31 13.93
N PRO A 118 9.13 -6.81 13.27
CA PRO A 118 10.20 -6.10 13.94
C PRO A 118 9.67 -4.96 14.82
N ASP A 119 10.34 -4.71 15.94
CA ASP A 119 10.03 -3.57 16.80
C ASP A 119 10.14 -2.24 16.04
N ALA A 120 9.32 -1.26 16.41
CA ALA A 120 9.26 0.03 15.72
C ALA A 120 10.62 0.76 15.65
N TRP A 121 11.48 0.63 16.66
CA TRP A 121 12.81 1.24 16.67
C TRP A 121 13.78 0.62 15.63
N ARG A 122 13.48 -0.57 15.11
CA ARG A 122 14.27 -1.24 14.06
C ARG A 122 13.85 -0.85 12.65
N LEU A 123 12.66 -0.28 12.47
CA LEU A 123 12.05 -0.07 11.16
C LEU A 123 12.90 0.76 10.20
N GLU A 124 13.60 1.77 10.69
CA GLU A 124 14.47 2.57 9.83
C GLU A 124 15.55 1.72 9.17
N ASN A 125 16.21 0.85 9.94
CA ASN A 125 17.26 -0.03 9.42
C ASN A 125 16.67 -1.14 8.53
N GLU A 126 15.61 -1.80 8.97
CA GLU A 126 14.93 -2.86 8.20
C GLU A 126 14.47 -2.34 6.83
N MET A 127 13.88 -1.16 6.79
CA MET A 127 13.43 -0.54 5.54
C MET A 127 14.57 -0.06 4.67
N GLN A 128 15.67 0.43 5.23
CA GLN A 128 16.86 0.77 4.46
C GLN A 128 17.47 -0.46 3.79
N GLU A 129 17.54 -1.58 4.48
CA GLU A 129 18.02 -2.85 3.92
C GLU A 129 17.10 -3.35 2.81
N PHE A 130 15.78 -3.31 3.05
CA PHE A 130 14.79 -3.67 2.05
C PHE A 130 14.90 -2.82 0.79
N LEU A 131 14.92 -1.50 0.91
CA LEU A 131 15.01 -0.57 -0.23
C LEU A 131 16.31 -0.77 -1.01
N ARG A 132 17.45 -0.93 -0.32
CA ARG A 132 18.74 -1.21 -0.96
C ARG A 132 18.71 -2.52 -1.76
N TRP A 133 18.11 -3.57 -1.22
CA TRP A 133 17.95 -4.83 -1.92
C TRP A 133 17.00 -4.71 -3.12
N PHE A 134 15.88 -4.00 -2.95
CA PHE A 134 14.87 -3.80 -3.99
C PHE A 134 15.45 -3.09 -5.21
N GLU A 135 16.20 -2.02 -5.01
CA GLU A 135 16.83 -1.22 -6.07
C GLU A 135 18.04 -1.90 -6.72
N LYS A 136 18.64 -2.88 -6.03
CA LYS A 136 19.80 -3.57 -6.57
C LYS A 136 19.44 -4.39 -7.80
N LYS A 137 20.21 -4.18 -8.90
CA LYS A 137 20.14 -5.06 -10.07
C LYS A 137 20.51 -6.48 -9.67
N SER A 138 19.73 -7.45 -10.10
CA SER A 138 19.94 -8.87 -9.79
C SER A 138 19.47 -9.73 -10.98
N ASP A 139 19.99 -10.94 -11.07
CA ASP A 139 19.58 -11.95 -12.05
C ASP A 139 18.34 -12.75 -11.62
N ILE A 140 17.70 -12.33 -10.52
CA ILE A 140 16.46 -12.94 -10.03
C ILE A 140 15.35 -12.62 -11.03
N ASP A 141 14.56 -13.63 -11.39
CA ASP A 141 13.36 -13.45 -12.20
C ASP A 141 12.45 -12.35 -11.61
N PRO A 142 11.96 -11.39 -12.41
CA PRO A 142 11.18 -10.26 -11.90
C PRO A 142 9.94 -10.65 -11.11
N VAL A 143 9.24 -11.73 -11.48
CA VAL A 143 8.06 -12.20 -10.76
C VAL A 143 8.46 -12.76 -9.39
N VAL A 144 9.56 -13.52 -9.35
CA VAL A 144 10.12 -14.04 -8.08
C VAL A 144 10.59 -12.89 -7.20
N LYS A 145 11.28 -11.90 -7.77
CA LYS A 145 11.72 -10.70 -7.03
C LYS A 145 10.52 -9.93 -6.46
N ALA A 146 9.45 -9.76 -7.23
CA ALA A 146 8.21 -9.13 -6.75
C ALA A 146 7.58 -9.91 -5.59
N GLY A 147 7.53 -11.25 -5.68
CA GLY A 147 7.04 -12.10 -4.59
C GLY A 147 7.86 -11.98 -3.30
N ILE A 148 9.20 -11.99 -3.42
CA ILE A 148 10.11 -11.79 -2.28
C ILE A 148 9.91 -10.39 -1.69
N ALA A 149 9.85 -9.35 -2.53
CA ALA A 149 9.61 -7.98 -2.10
C ALA A 149 8.30 -7.86 -1.34
N HIS A 150 7.23 -8.46 -1.87
CA HIS A 150 5.92 -8.46 -1.21
C HIS A 150 6.00 -9.10 0.18
N LEU A 151 6.52 -10.32 0.26
CA LEU A 151 6.65 -11.05 1.52
C LEU A 151 7.51 -10.29 2.53
N TRP A 152 8.66 -9.77 2.11
CA TRP A 152 9.57 -9.04 2.99
C TRP A 152 8.93 -7.76 3.53
N PHE A 153 8.28 -6.96 2.67
CA PHE A 153 7.62 -5.73 3.08
C PHE A 153 6.49 -5.98 4.09
N VAL A 154 5.60 -6.95 3.82
CA VAL A 154 4.51 -7.27 4.75
C VAL A 154 5.02 -7.89 6.06
N THR A 155 6.18 -8.55 6.03
CA THR A 155 6.86 -9.09 7.22
C THR A 155 7.43 -7.96 8.09
N ILE A 156 8.06 -6.93 7.50
CA ILE A 156 8.51 -5.73 8.23
C ILE A 156 7.30 -4.98 8.80
N HIS A 157 6.21 -4.89 8.06
CA HIS A 157 4.98 -4.21 8.44
C HIS A 157 5.22 -2.77 8.92
N PRO A 158 5.77 -1.90 8.04
CA PRO A 158 6.32 -0.62 8.48
C PRO A 158 5.30 0.43 8.86
N PHE A 159 4.05 0.32 8.43
CA PHE A 159 2.97 1.26 8.70
C PHE A 159 1.96 0.70 9.70
N GLU A 160 1.14 1.58 10.29
CA GLU A 160 0.05 1.16 11.16
C GLU A 160 -1.09 0.49 10.39
N ASP A 161 -1.29 0.89 9.13
CA ASP A 161 -2.23 0.28 8.18
C ASP A 161 -1.76 0.51 6.73
N GLY A 162 -2.42 -0.10 5.74
CA GLY A 162 -2.13 0.07 4.31
C GLY A 162 -0.95 -0.75 3.78
N ASN A 163 -0.28 -1.53 4.62
CA ASN A 163 0.89 -2.31 4.23
C ASN A 163 0.61 -3.26 3.06
N GLY A 164 -0.53 -3.96 3.07
CA GLY A 164 -0.91 -4.88 2.01
C GLY A 164 -1.14 -4.17 0.67
N ARG A 165 -1.84 -3.03 0.67
CA ARG A 165 -2.08 -2.22 -0.54
C ARG A 165 -0.78 -1.70 -1.14
N ILE A 166 0.11 -1.13 -0.32
CA ILE A 166 1.44 -0.66 -0.75
C ILE A 166 2.30 -1.82 -1.24
N ALA A 167 2.28 -2.96 -0.55
CA ALA A 167 3.04 -4.13 -0.95
C ALA A 167 2.63 -4.69 -2.32
N ARG A 168 1.38 -4.56 -2.72
CA ARG A 168 0.91 -4.98 -4.05
C ARG A 168 1.16 -3.95 -5.15
N ALA A 169 1.36 -2.69 -4.80
CA ALA A 169 1.59 -1.62 -5.77
C ALA A 169 3.03 -1.57 -6.29
N LYS A 170 4.02 -1.96 -5.47
CA LYS A 170 5.45 -1.87 -5.79
C LYS A 170 5.97 -3.00 -6.69
#